data_0c06db64314514253fa4f146be436d47
#
_entry.id   0c06db64314514253fa4f146be436d47
#
_cell.length_a   1.000
_cell.length_b   1.000
_cell.length_c   1.000
_cell.angle_alpha   90.00
_cell.angle_beta   90.00
_cell.angle_gamma   90.00
#
_symmetry.space_group_name_H-M   'P 1'
#
loop_
_entity.id
_entity.type
_entity.pdbx_description
1 polymer ?
#
loop_
_entity_poly.entity_id
_entity_poly.type
_entity_poly.pdbx_seq_one_letter_code
_entity_poly.pdbx_strand_id
1 'polypeptide(L)'
;HPTVPRERIVANVNIDMIGRGSATDIDTGGPDYLQLLGSRRLSSEYGDWVEAVNARPEHGFRLDYQFDAEGHPQQYYCRSDHYNFARWSIPTVFFSTGSHVDYHMVTDEPQYIDYAHYEKVTRFVAAFAAEVAGKAARPSVDKPRPDPYGSCRQ
;
A
#
# COMPACT_ATOMS: atom_id res chain seq x y z
N HIS A 1 2.04 -23.10 -0.11
CA HIS A 1 0.85 -23.42 -0.91
C HIS A 1 -0.27 -22.45 -0.50
N PRO A 2 -0.78 -21.61 -1.42
CA PRO A 2 -1.90 -20.74 -1.11
C PRO A 2 -3.16 -21.59 -0.88
N THR A 3 -4.03 -21.13 0.00
CA THR A 3 -5.32 -21.79 0.30
C THR A 3 -6.31 -21.73 -0.87
N VAL A 4 -6.10 -20.79 -1.80
CA VAL A 4 -6.83 -20.69 -3.07
C VAL A 4 -5.83 -20.67 -4.23
N PRO A 5 -6.20 -21.20 -5.42
CA PRO A 5 -5.36 -21.09 -6.61
C PRO A 5 -5.02 -19.63 -6.93
N ARG A 6 -3.77 -19.35 -7.36
CA ARG A 6 -3.32 -17.97 -7.65
C ARG A 6 -4.16 -17.26 -8.69
N GLU A 7 -4.60 -17.98 -9.69
CA GLU A 7 -5.46 -17.46 -10.76
C GLU A 7 -6.83 -16.98 -10.26
N ARG A 8 -7.21 -17.36 -9.06
CA ARG A 8 -8.45 -16.89 -8.39
C ARG A 8 -8.21 -15.67 -7.51
N ILE A 9 -6.96 -15.29 -7.24
CA ILE A 9 -6.65 -14.09 -6.48
C ILE A 9 -6.73 -12.90 -7.45
N VAL A 10 -7.65 -11.98 -7.20
CA VAL A 10 -7.93 -10.87 -8.13
C VAL A 10 -7.00 -9.68 -7.90
N ALA A 11 -6.69 -9.40 -6.65
CA ALA A 11 -5.80 -8.31 -6.23
C ALA A 11 -5.33 -8.56 -4.79
N ASN A 12 -4.34 -7.78 -4.34
CA ASN A 12 -3.86 -7.77 -2.96
C ASN A 12 -3.97 -6.35 -2.39
N VAL A 13 -4.43 -6.26 -1.16
CA VAL A 13 -4.43 -5.03 -0.34
C VAL A 13 -3.53 -5.30 0.85
N ASN A 14 -2.38 -4.67 0.90
CA ASN A 14 -1.40 -4.82 1.97
C ASN A 14 -1.42 -3.59 2.87
N ILE A 15 -1.31 -3.83 4.16
CA ILE A 15 -1.19 -2.79 5.18
C ILE A 15 0.02 -3.13 6.02
N ASP A 16 0.96 -2.21 6.12
CA ASP A 16 2.14 -2.37 6.95
C ASP A 16 2.59 -1.00 7.44
N MET A 17 2.78 -0.87 8.77
CA MET A 17 3.24 0.36 9.40
C MET A 17 2.29 1.56 9.21
N ILE A 18 1.04 1.44 9.65
CA ILE A 18 0.06 2.54 9.59
C ILE A 18 -0.27 3.16 10.96
N GLY A 19 0.42 2.76 12.01
CA GLY A 19 0.19 3.24 13.38
C GLY A 19 0.85 4.59 13.71
N ARG A 20 1.82 5.01 12.91
CA ARG A 20 2.57 6.27 13.06
C ARG A 20 2.36 7.12 11.81
N GLY A 21 3.09 8.20 11.65
CA GLY A 21 3.05 9.03 10.43
C GLY A 21 2.60 10.46 10.67
N SER A 22 2.57 10.91 11.93
CA SER A 22 2.37 12.32 12.27
C SER A 22 3.51 13.19 11.76
N ALA A 23 3.33 14.51 11.78
CA ALA A 23 4.39 15.45 11.42
C ALA A 23 5.61 15.40 12.36
N THR A 24 5.46 14.79 13.54
CA THR A 24 6.57 14.55 14.47
C THR A 24 7.31 13.25 14.18
N ASP A 25 6.70 12.33 13.47
CA ASP A 25 7.32 11.05 13.10
C ASP A 25 8.14 11.16 11.80
N ILE A 26 7.59 11.87 10.82
CA ILE A 26 8.21 12.06 9.50
C ILE A 26 7.99 13.50 9.01
N ASP A 27 8.98 14.07 8.34
CA ASP A 27 9.00 15.49 7.91
C ASP A 27 7.78 15.91 7.11
N THR A 28 7.22 15.01 6.31
CA THR A 28 6.02 15.28 5.49
C THR A 28 4.76 14.64 6.06
N GLY A 29 4.81 14.11 7.27
CA GLY A 29 3.68 13.45 7.92
C GLY A 29 2.51 14.37 8.25
N GLY A 30 1.52 13.81 8.88
CA GLY A 30 0.33 14.55 9.34
C GLY A 30 -0.95 13.71 9.22
N PRO A 31 -2.08 14.28 9.68
CA PRO A 31 -3.36 13.54 9.78
C PRO A 31 -3.91 13.06 8.43
N ASP A 32 -3.47 13.66 7.33
CA ASP A 32 -3.93 13.32 5.98
C ASP A 32 -2.82 12.64 5.14
N TYR A 33 -1.73 12.24 5.77
CA TYR A 33 -0.61 11.61 5.07
C TYR A 33 -0.81 10.10 4.90
N LEU A 34 -0.54 9.59 3.70
CA LEU A 34 -0.54 8.16 3.42
C LEU A 34 0.41 7.84 2.26
N GLN A 35 1.37 6.95 2.51
CA GLN A 35 2.23 6.41 1.46
C GLN A 35 1.50 5.34 0.67
N LEU A 36 1.71 5.36 -0.63
CA LEU A 36 1.13 4.41 -1.56
C LEU A 36 2.22 3.78 -2.42
N LEU A 37 2.35 2.45 -2.32
CA LEU A 37 3.35 1.71 -3.07
C LEU A 37 2.68 0.62 -3.92
N GLY A 38 3.17 0.46 -5.14
CA GLY A 38 2.78 -0.64 -6.02
C GLY A 38 1.43 -0.51 -6.72
N SER A 39 0.58 0.44 -6.33
CA SER A 39 -0.80 0.55 -6.85
C SER A 39 -0.89 0.65 -8.37
N ARG A 40 0.12 1.23 -9.02
CA ARG A 40 0.20 1.42 -10.48
C ARG A 40 1.30 0.61 -11.17
N ARG A 41 2.01 -0.26 -10.45
CA ARG A 41 3.15 -1.00 -11.03
C ARG A 41 2.75 -2.11 -11.96
N LEU A 42 1.59 -2.72 -11.75
CA LEU A 42 1.06 -3.80 -12.60
C LEU A 42 -0.21 -3.40 -13.33
N SER A 43 -0.96 -2.43 -12.79
CA SER A 43 -2.28 -2.06 -13.25
C SER A 43 -2.53 -0.57 -13.07
N SER A 44 -2.69 0.14 -14.17
CA SER A 44 -3.12 1.55 -14.12
C SER A 44 -4.53 1.66 -13.51
N GLU A 45 -5.43 0.76 -13.92
CA GLU A 45 -6.81 0.70 -13.44
C GLU A 45 -6.90 0.51 -11.92
N TYR A 46 -6.04 -0.34 -11.34
CA TYR A 46 -6.04 -0.57 -9.89
C TYR A 46 -5.63 0.69 -9.11
N GLY A 47 -4.66 1.44 -9.63
CA GLY A 47 -4.30 2.75 -9.10
C GLY A 47 -5.44 3.76 -9.21
N ASP A 48 -6.16 3.79 -10.34
CA ASP A 48 -7.32 4.66 -10.53
C ASP A 48 -8.42 4.36 -9.50
N TRP A 49 -8.64 3.10 -9.16
CA TRP A 49 -9.61 2.72 -8.13
C TRP A 49 -9.21 3.23 -6.74
N VAL A 50 -7.93 3.15 -6.38
CA VAL A 50 -7.43 3.71 -5.11
C VAL A 50 -7.71 5.21 -5.05
N GLU A 51 -7.32 5.94 -6.09
CA GLU A 51 -7.47 7.39 -6.16
C GLU A 51 -8.94 7.82 -6.20
N ALA A 52 -9.81 7.08 -6.89
CA ALA A 52 -11.24 7.33 -6.92
C ALA A 52 -11.90 7.17 -5.53
N VAL A 53 -11.48 6.16 -4.75
CA VAL A 53 -11.95 6.02 -3.36
C VAL A 53 -11.40 7.14 -2.51
N ASN A 54 -10.12 7.51 -2.68
CA ASN A 54 -9.52 8.62 -1.93
C ASN A 54 -10.15 9.98 -2.22
N ALA A 55 -10.67 10.17 -3.42
CA ALA A 55 -11.34 11.42 -3.80
C ALA A 55 -12.72 11.62 -3.15
N ARG A 56 -13.24 10.63 -2.43
CA ARG A 56 -14.50 10.76 -1.69
C ARG A 56 -14.34 11.71 -0.51
N PRO A 57 -15.34 12.53 -0.18
CA PRO A 57 -15.23 13.57 0.87
C PRO A 57 -14.79 13.07 2.25
N GLU A 58 -15.13 11.81 2.56
CA GLU A 58 -14.80 11.16 3.85
C GLU A 58 -13.36 10.69 3.99
N HIS A 59 -12.56 10.71 2.91
CA HIS A 59 -11.17 10.24 2.91
C HIS A 59 -10.17 11.36 2.75
N GLY A 60 -9.84 11.77 1.52
CA GLY A 60 -9.05 12.98 1.24
C GLY A 60 -7.60 12.92 1.71
N PHE A 61 -6.95 11.74 1.62
CA PHE A 61 -5.53 11.64 1.94
C PHE A 61 -4.66 12.34 0.90
N ARG A 62 -3.58 12.92 1.36
CA ARG A 62 -2.44 13.31 0.54
C ARG A 62 -1.60 12.05 0.28
N LEU A 63 -1.84 11.43 -0.86
CA LEU A 63 -1.15 10.21 -1.28
C LEU A 63 0.29 10.55 -1.68
N ASP A 64 1.25 9.85 -1.08
CA ASP A 64 2.67 10.01 -1.34
C ASP A 64 3.22 8.80 -2.09
N TYR A 65 3.68 9.05 -3.30
CA TYR A 65 4.24 8.03 -4.22
C TYR A 65 5.77 8.08 -4.30
N GLN A 66 6.43 9.00 -3.58
CA GLN A 66 7.89 9.18 -3.71
C GLN A 66 8.67 7.89 -3.44
N PHE A 67 8.21 7.11 -2.47
CA PHE A 67 8.84 5.85 -2.09
C PHE A 67 8.53 4.69 -3.04
N ASP A 68 7.58 4.86 -3.95
CA ASP A 68 7.28 3.93 -5.04
C ASP A 68 8.05 4.26 -6.33
N ALA A 69 8.84 5.33 -6.35
CA ALA A 69 9.64 5.72 -7.50
C ALA A 69 10.59 4.60 -7.92
N GLU A 70 10.74 4.39 -9.22
CA GLU A 70 11.65 3.41 -9.79
C GLU A 70 13.09 3.69 -9.33
N GLY A 71 13.80 2.66 -8.88
CA GLY A 71 15.16 2.78 -8.38
C GLY A 71 15.30 3.47 -7.01
N HIS A 72 14.22 3.67 -6.27
CA HIS A 72 14.29 4.29 -4.94
C HIS A 72 15.23 3.50 -4.02
N PRO A 73 16.23 4.15 -3.36
CA PRO A 73 17.30 3.45 -2.66
C PRO A 73 16.84 2.60 -1.47
N GLN A 74 15.73 2.94 -0.85
CA GLN A 74 15.17 2.18 0.26
C GLN A 74 14.36 0.95 -0.18
N GLN A 75 14.02 0.83 -1.46
CA GLN A 75 13.37 -0.34 -2.05
C GLN A 75 12.12 -0.83 -1.28
N TYR A 76 11.27 0.07 -0.83
CA TYR A 76 10.07 -0.30 -0.05
C TYR A 76 9.12 -1.25 -0.78
N TYR A 77 9.03 -1.12 -2.11
CA TYR A 77 8.24 -2.06 -2.91
C TYR A 77 8.68 -3.51 -2.73
N CYS A 78 9.93 -3.76 -2.37
CA CYS A 78 10.49 -5.09 -2.19
C CYS A 78 10.45 -5.59 -0.73
N ARG A 79 9.92 -4.80 0.22
CA ARG A 79 10.17 -5.01 1.64
C ARG A 79 8.95 -5.40 2.48
N SER A 80 7.80 -5.66 1.86
CA SER A 80 6.61 -6.12 2.58
C SER A 80 5.90 -7.24 1.81
N ASP A 81 4.84 -7.79 2.39
CA ASP A 81 4.16 -9.00 1.92
C ASP A 81 3.47 -8.86 0.55
N HIS A 82 3.13 -7.63 0.15
CA HIS A 82 2.53 -7.36 -1.16
C HIS A 82 3.38 -7.88 -2.32
N TYR A 83 4.73 -7.91 -2.18
CA TYR A 83 5.60 -8.39 -3.24
C TYR A 83 5.42 -9.87 -3.54
N ASN A 84 4.99 -10.67 -2.56
CA ASN A 84 4.67 -12.08 -2.77
C ASN A 84 3.51 -12.29 -3.77
N PHE A 85 2.65 -11.28 -3.94
CA PHE A 85 1.58 -11.25 -4.93
C PHE A 85 2.03 -10.58 -6.23
N ALA A 86 2.70 -9.43 -6.11
CA ALA A 86 3.19 -8.66 -7.26
C ALA A 86 4.07 -9.49 -8.20
N ARG A 87 4.99 -10.29 -7.68
CA ARG A 87 5.88 -11.17 -8.46
C ARG A 87 5.14 -12.17 -9.35
N TRP A 88 3.87 -12.47 -9.02
CA TRP A 88 3.00 -13.35 -9.80
C TRP A 88 2.02 -12.56 -10.67
N SER A 89 2.29 -11.27 -10.90
CA SER A 89 1.42 -10.38 -11.68
C SER A 89 0.02 -10.22 -11.12
N ILE A 90 -0.12 -10.31 -9.81
CA ILE A 90 -1.36 -10.00 -9.10
C ILE A 90 -1.29 -8.52 -8.72
N PRO A 91 -2.20 -7.66 -9.21
CA PRO A 91 -2.24 -6.25 -8.84
C PRO A 91 -2.26 -6.08 -7.31
N THR A 92 -1.41 -5.21 -6.82
CA THR A 92 -1.22 -5.01 -5.38
C THR A 92 -1.10 -3.54 -5.04
N VAL A 93 -1.51 -3.19 -3.85
CA VAL A 93 -1.21 -1.91 -3.22
C VAL A 93 -0.71 -2.14 -1.81
N PHE A 94 0.28 -1.37 -1.41
CA PHE A 94 0.81 -1.35 -0.07
C PHE A 94 0.59 0.05 0.53
N PHE A 95 -0.24 0.10 1.57
CA PHE A 95 -0.52 1.28 2.36
C PHE A 95 0.41 1.34 3.55
N SER A 96 1.11 2.46 3.71
CA SER A 96 2.04 2.70 4.81
C SER A 96 2.00 4.16 5.27
N THR A 97 2.57 4.44 6.40
CA THR A 97 2.80 5.81 6.87
C THR A 97 4.28 6.14 7.03
N GLY A 98 5.13 5.24 6.55
CA GLY A 98 6.57 5.45 6.49
C GLY A 98 7.35 4.98 7.71
N SER A 99 8.66 5.07 7.61
CA SER A 99 9.58 4.77 8.69
C SER A 99 9.74 5.98 9.61
N HIS A 100 9.79 5.74 10.90
CA HIS A 100 9.99 6.72 11.98
C HIS A 100 11.25 6.35 12.79
N VAL A 101 11.63 7.21 13.73
CA VAL A 101 12.89 7.04 14.49
C VAL A 101 12.98 5.74 15.28
N ASP A 102 11.84 5.20 15.71
CA ASP A 102 11.77 3.96 16.47
C ASP A 102 11.62 2.71 15.59
N TYR A 103 11.64 2.86 14.26
CA TYR A 103 11.46 1.75 13.33
C TYR A 103 12.44 0.62 13.59
N HIS A 104 11.93 -0.58 13.90
CA HIS A 104 12.69 -1.76 14.33
C HIS A 104 13.49 -1.58 15.64
N MET A 105 13.14 -0.61 16.46
CA MET A 105 13.79 -0.36 17.74
C MET A 105 12.93 -0.90 18.88
N VAL A 106 13.58 -1.20 20.01
CA VAL A 106 12.87 -1.61 21.26
C VAL A 106 12.04 -0.47 21.87
N THR A 107 12.24 0.74 21.39
CA THR A 107 11.51 1.95 21.80
C THR A 107 10.22 2.16 21.00
N ASP A 108 9.92 1.32 20.00
CA ASP A 108 8.66 1.38 19.26
C ASP A 108 7.55 0.75 20.09
N GLU A 109 6.86 1.57 20.84
CA GLU A 109 5.89 1.18 21.85
C GLU A 109 4.47 1.66 21.51
N PRO A 110 3.42 0.96 22.01
CA PRO A 110 2.02 1.26 21.64
C PRO A 110 1.54 2.67 21.98
N GLN A 111 2.14 3.34 23.00
CA GLN A 111 1.78 4.71 23.36
C GLN A 111 2.06 5.74 22.27
N TYR A 112 2.91 5.43 21.29
CA TYR A 112 3.25 6.31 20.17
C TYR A 112 2.32 6.15 18.96
N ILE A 113 1.35 5.24 19.03
CA ILE A 113 0.36 5.07 17.95
C ILE A 113 -0.56 6.30 17.91
N ASP A 114 -0.62 6.95 16.74
CA ASP A 114 -1.63 7.96 16.46
C ASP A 114 -2.95 7.27 16.08
N TYR A 115 -3.77 7.00 17.10
CA TYR A 115 -5.02 6.28 16.92
C TYR A 115 -6.02 6.98 16.02
N ALA A 116 -6.02 8.31 15.96
CA ALA A 116 -6.92 9.07 15.08
C ALA A 116 -6.53 8.87 13.61
N HIS A 117 -5.23 8.98 13.30
CA HIS A 117 -4.71 8.72 11.96
C HIS A 117 -4.86 7.23 11.59
N TYR A 118 -4.53 6.33 12.50
CA TYR A 118 -4.70 4.88 12.34
C TYR A 118 -6.15 4.49 11.99
N GLU A 119 -7.13 5.05 12.70
CA GLU A 119 -8.55 4.84 12.41
C GLU A 119 -8.90 5.36 11.01
N LYS A 120 -8.46 6.57 10.65
CA LYS A 120 -8.72 7.17 9.34
C LYS A 120 -8.18 6.30 8.21
N VAL A 121 -6.92 5.85 8.32
CA VAL A 121 -6.30 4.95 7.34
C VAL A 121 -7.06 3.63 7.25
N THR A 122 -7.41 3.04 8.39
CA THR A 122 -8.13 1.75 8.44
C THR A 122 -9.50 1.85 7.74
N ARG A 123 -10.24 2.94 7.96
CA ARG A 123 -11.54 3.19 7.29
C ARG A 123 -11.36 3.32 5.77
N PHE A 124 -10.35 4.04 5.33
CA PHE A 124 -10.04 4.19 3.91
C PHE A 124 -9.70 2.83 3.28
N VAL A 125 -8.81 2.07 3.90
CA VAL A 125 -8.42 0.75 3.38
C VAL A 125 -9.60 -0.21 3.35
N ALA A 126 -10.46 -0.20 4.36
CA ALA A 126 -11.68 -1.00 4.38
C ALA A 126 -12.65 -0.62 3.24
N ALA A 127 -12.83 0.69 3.00
CA ALA A 127 -13.65 1.18 1.89
C ALA A 127 -13.06 0.76 0.53
N PHE A 128 -11.74 0.86 0.36
CA PHE A 128 -11.07 0.42 -0.84
C PHE A 128 -11.18 -1.10 -1.05
N ALA A 129 -10.98 -1.89 0.00
CA ALA A 129 -11.13 -3.34 -0.08
C ALA A 129 -12.56 -3.75 -0.48
N ALA A 130 -13.58 -3.07 0.06
CA ALA A 130 -14.98 -3.26 -0.31
C ALA A 130 -15.24 -2.88 -1.78
N GLU A 131 -14.65 -1.77 -2.26
CA GLU A 131 -14.73 -1.36 -3.66
C GLU A 131 -14.16 -2.44 -4.58
N VAL A 132 -12.97 -2.95 -4.28
CA VAL A 132 -12.31 -4.03 -5.05
C VAL A 132 -13.16 -5.30 -5.06
N ALA A 133 -13.70 -5.68 -3.90
CA ALA A 133 -14.54 -6.88 -3.77
C ALA A 133 -15.88 -6.76 -4.54
N GLY A 134 -16.36 -5.54 -4.74
CA GLY A 134 -17.59 -5.26 -5.49
C GLY A 134 -17.40 -5.19 -7.02
N LYS A 135 -16.18 -5.21 -7.53
CA LYS A 135 -15.93 -5.14 -8.98
C LYS A 135 -16.37 -6.43 -9.70
N ALA A 136 -16.99 -6.26 -10.86
CA ALA A 136 -17.43 -7.38 -11.70
C ALA A 136 -16.26 -8.14 -12.36
N ALA A 137 -15.10 -7.51 -12.49
CA ALA A 137 -13.89 -8.08 -13.08
C ALA A 137 -12.66 -7.70 -12.27
N ARG A 138 -11.60 -8.52 -12.39
CA ARG A 138 -10.29 -8.19 -11.84
C ARG A 138 -9.68 -6.97 -12.57
N PRO A 139 -8.82 -6.19 -11.90
CA PRO A 139 -8.12 -5.10 -12.58
C PRO A 139 -7.22 -5.66 -13.68
N SER A 140 -7.17 -4.96 -14.80
CA SER A 140 -6.32 -5.31 -15.94
C SER A 140 -4.84 -5.17 -15.59
N VAL A 141 -4.00 -6.12 -16.04
CA VAL A 141 -2.54 -6.02 -15.91
C VAL A 141 -2.01 -5.44 -17.23
N ASP A 142 -1.80 -4.14 -17.26
CA ASP A 142 -1.39 -3.35 -18.42
C ASP A 142 0.09 -2.88 -18.38
N LYS A 143 0.82 -3.29 -17.34
CA LYS A 143 2.24 -2.98 -17.14
C LYS A 143 3.11 -4.23 -17.31
N PRO A 144 4.44 -4.05 -17.49
CA PRO A 144 5.37 -5.16 -17.58
C PRO A 144 5.26 -6.11 -16.39
N ARG A 145 5.24 -7.40 -16.68
CA ARG A 145 5.16 -8.43 -15.64
C ARG A 145 6.56 -8.72 -15.09
N PRO A 146 6.73 -8.81 -13.77
CA PRO A 146 8.01 -9.22 -13.20
C PRO A 146 8.31 -10.69 -13.51
N ASP A 147 9.60 -11.05 -13.46
CA ASP A 147 10.01 -12.45 -13.39
C ASP A 147 9.65 -12.99 -12.00
N PRO A 148 8.78 -13.98 -11.89
CA PRO A 148 8.35 -14.48 -10.58
C PRO A 148 9.45 -15.17 -9.78
N TYR A 149 10.55 -15.56 -10.44
CA TYR A 149 11.72 -16.20 -9.85
C TYR A 149 12.92 -15.27 -9.75
N GLY A 150 12.82 -14.10 -10.35
CA GLY A 150 13.85 -13.07 -10.30
C GLY A 150 13.93 -12.35 -8.95
N SER A 151 15.04 -11.63 -8.75
CA SER A 151 15.16 -10.70 -7.62
C SER A 151 14.16 -9.55 -7.77
N CYS A 152 13.62 -9.08 -6.64
CA CYS A 152 12.82 -7.87 -6.65
C CYS A 152 13.66 -6.68 -7.10
N ARG A 153 13.08 -5.84 -7.94
CA ARG A 153 13.66 -4.54 -8.34
C ARG A 153 12.59 -3.47 -8.15
N GLN A 154 13.00 -2.41 -7.51
CA GLN A 154 12.17 -1.22 -7.40
C GLN A 154 12.47 -0.27 -8.55
#